data_d0692f5c7852e5740937b65e1a831ccf
#
_entry.id   d0692f5c7852e5740937b65e1a831ccf
#
_cell.length_a   1.000
_cell.length_b   1.000
_cell.length_c   1.000
_cell.angle_alpha   90.00
_cell.angle_beta   90.00
_cell.angle_gamma   90.00
#
_symmetry.space_group_name_H-M   'P 1'
#
loop_
_entity.id
_entity.type
_entity.pdbx_description
1 polymer ?
#
loop_
_entity_poly.entity_id
_entity_poly.type
_entity_poly.pdbx_seq_one_letter_code
_entity_poly.pdbx_strand_id
1 'polypeptide(L)' 'MSEEQKGTVKWFNETKGYGFIQRDKGTDLFVHFRSIVGSGFKTLKEGQAVSFVEIQGQKGPQADNVSVL' A
#
# COMPACT_ATOMS: atom_id res chain seq x y z
N MET A 1 6.64 -13.73 11.64
CA MET A 1 6.50 -12.33 12.01
C MET A 1 6.61 -11.44 10.80
N SER A 2 5.69 -10.50 10.67
CA SER A 2 5.71 -9.59 9.53
C SER A 2 6.73 -8.49 9.75
N GLU A 3 7.47 -8.17 8.72
CA GLU A 3 8.43 -7.08 8.76
C GLU A 3 7.90 -5.89 7.97
N GLU A 4 8.13 -4.71 8.51
CA GLU A 4 7.79 -3.49 7.81
C GLU A 4 8.68 -3.33 6.59
N GLN A 5 8.09 -3.03 5.47
CA GLN A 5 8.79 -2.78 4.22
C GLN A 5 8.52 -1.36 3.76
N LYS A 6 9.32 -0.89 2.82
CA LYS A 6 9.16 0.44 2.25
C LYS A 6 8.99 0.34 0.76
N GLY A 7 8.21 1.25 0.23
CA GLY A 7 7.97 1.30 -1.20
C GLY A 7 7.45 2.65 -1.63
N THR A 8 7.03 2.71 -2.88
CA THR A 8 6.54 3.93 -3.50
C THR A 8 5.20 3.64 -4.13
N VAL A 9 4.26 4.54 -3.95
CA VAL A 9 2.93 4.39 -4.56
C VAL A 9 3.08 4.49 -6.07
N LYS A 10 2.71 3.45 -6.77
CA LYS A 10 2.75 3.42 -8.22
C LYS A 10 1.56 4.19 -8.80
N TRP A 11 0.38 3.92 -8.28
CA TRP A 11 -0.83 4.67 -8.58
C TRP A 11 -1.89 4.31 -7.55
N PHE A 12 -2.86 5.18 -7.39
CA PHE A 12 -3.97 4.94 -6.48
C PHE A 12 -5.23 5.61 -7.02
N ASN A 13 -6.33 4.86 -7.04
CA ASN A 13 -7.61 5.37 -7.53
C ASN A 13 -8.51 5.67 -6.34
N GLU A 14 -8.71 6.94 -6.04
CA GLU A 14 -9.51 7.37 -4.90
C GLU A 14 -10.97 6.96 -5.01
N THR A 15 -11.49 6.96 -6.22
CA THR A 15 -12.89 6.62 -6.45
C THR A 15 -13.16 5.16 -6.15
N LYS A 16 -12.27 4.29 -6.60
CA LYS A 16 -12.41 2.85 -6.38
C LYS A 16 -11.81 2.39 -5.07
N GLY A 17 -10.91 3.19 -4.49
CA GLY A 17 -10.35 2.91 -3.18
C GLY A 17 -9.22 1.89 -3.16
N TYR A 18 -8.46 1.76 -4.26
CA TYR A 18 -7.34 0.84 -4.28
C TYR A 18 -6.26 1.32 -5.24
N GLY A 19 -5.10 0.70 -5.13
CA GLY A 19 -3.98 1.01 -5.99
C GLY A 19 -2.89 -0.01 -5.82
N PHE A 20 -1.68 0.35 -6.23
CA PHE A 20 -0.52 -0.53 -6.15
C PHE A 20 0.68 0.22 -5.62
N ILE A 21 1.49 -0.49 -4.85
CA ILE A 21 2.74 0.01 -4.30
C ILE A 21 3.87 -0.74 -4.98
N GLN A 22 4.83 0.01 -5.50
CA GLN A 22 6.03 -0.53 -6.10
C GLN A 22 7.09 -0.66 -5.01
N ARG A 23 7.76 -1.79 -4.95
CA ARG A 23 8.82 -2.02 -3.99
C ARG A 23 10.11 -2.35 -4.73
N ASP A 24 11.24 -2.22 -4.03
CA ASP A 24 12.55 -2.43 -4.64
C ASP A 24 12.74 -3.84 -5.17
N LYS A 25 12.26 -4.81 -4.43
CA LYS A 25 12.39 -6.21 -4.81
C LYS A 25 11.05 -6.89 -4.76
N GLY A 26 10.74 -7.60 -5.83
CA GLY A 26 9.51 -8.35 -5.93
C GLY A 26 8.46 -7.63 -6.74
N THR A 27 7.28 -8.19 -6.78
CA THR A 27 6.17 -7.66 -7.56
C THR A 27 5.50 -6.50 -6.84
N ASP A 28 4.75 -5.69 -7.59
CA ASP A 28 3.94 -4.64 -7.01
C ASP A 28 2.90 -5.27 -6.09
N LEU A 29 2.56 -4.55 -5.02
CA LEU A 29 1.58 -5.02 -4.06
C LEU A 29 0.28 -4.25 -4.19
N PHE A 30 -0.81 -4.98 -4.15
CA PHE A 30 -2.14 -4.39 -4.11
C PHE A 30 -2.33 -3.71 -2.76
N VAL A 31 -2.94 -2.52 -2.76
CA VAL A 31 -3.27 -1.81 -1.54
C VAL A 31 -4.71 -1.29 -1.62
N HIS A 32 -5.47 -1.50 -0.55
CA HIS A 32 -6.84 -1.03 -0.45
C HIS A 32 -6.89 0.10 0.58
N PHE A 33 -7.86 1.03 0.42
CA PHE A 33 -7.92 2.17 1.33
C PHE A 33 -8.06 1.76 2.80
N ARG A 34 -8.64 0.60 3.06
CA ARG A 34 -8.77 0.08 4.42
C ARG A 34 -7.44 -0.29 5.05
N SER A 35 -6.43 -0.49 4.21
CA SER A 35 -5.10 -0.86 4.69
C SER A 35 -4.25 0.35 5.03
N ILE A 36 -4.74 1.56 4.76
CA ILE A 36 -4.00 2.78 5.03
C ILE A 36 -4.25 3.20 6.48
N VAL A 37 -3.15 3.38 7.21
CA VAL A 37 -3.21 3.78 8.62
C VAL A 37 -3.42 5.29 8.70
N GLY A 38 -4.24 5.70 9.65
CA GLY A 38 -4.45 7.10 9.92
C GLY A 38 -5.92 7.44 10.05
N SER A 39 -6.20 8.68 10.38
CA SER A 39 -7.56 9.20 10.50
C SER A 39 -7.83 10.17 9.36
N GLY A 40 -9.09 10.38 9.05
CA GLY A 40 -9.49 11.30 8.02
C GLY A 40 -9.51 10.65 6.65
N PHE A 41 -9.25 11.44 5.63
CA PHE A 41 -9.33 10.97 4.26
C PHE A 41 -8.15 10.06 3.91
N LYS A 42 -8.46 8.82 3.62
CA LYS A 42 -7.44 7.81 3.35
C LYS A 42 -7.20 7.68 1.86
N THR A 43 -6.16 8.32 1.39
CA THR A 43 -5.77 8.27 0.00
C THR A 43 -4.26 8.30 -0.12
N LEU A 44 -3.77 7.84 -1.26
CA LEU A 44 -2.34 7.86 -1.56
C LEU A 44 -2.13 8.59 -2.87
N LYS A 45 -0.95 9.17 -3.02
CA LYS A 45 -0.59 9.89 -4.24
C LYS A 45 0.54 9.17 -4.94
N GLU A 46 0.51 9.18 -6.26
CA GLU A 46 1.56 8.60 -7.08
C GLU A 46 2.93 9.16 -6.71
N GLY A 47 3.89 8.27 -6.54
CA GLY A 47 5.26 8.67 -6.18
C GLY A 47 5.51 8.87 -4.70
N GLN A 48 4.48 8.72 -3.87
CA GLN A 48 4.60 8.93 -2.44
C GLN A 48 5.30 7.75 -1.78
N ALA A 49 6.23 8.05 -0.87
CA ALA A 49 6.95 7.00 -0.12
C ALA A 49 6.08 6.51 1.02
N VAL A 50 6.02 5.20 1.20
CA VAL A 50 5.19 4.58 2.24
C VAL A 50 5.92 3.43 2.89
N SER A 51 5.50 3.09 4.10
CA SER A 51 5.89 1.84 4.75
C SER A 51 4.66 0.95 4.84
N PHE A 52 4.87 -0.35 4.87
CA PHE A 52 3.77 -1.30 4.88
C PHE A 52 4.25 -2.67 5.33
N VAL A 53 3.28 -3.56 5.55
CA VAL A 53 3.54 -4.96 5.87
C VAL A 53 2.91 -5.79 4.76
N GLU A 54 3.63 -6.77 4.26
CA GLU A 54 3.11 -7.67 3.24
C GLU A 54 2.27 -8.77 3.87
N ILE A 55 1.05 -8.94 3.36
CA ILE A 55 0.17 -10.03 3.79
C ILE A 55 -0.33 -10.77 2.56
N GLN A 56 -0.89 -11.95 2.76
CA GLN A 56 -1.54 -12.71 1.70
C GLN A 56 -3.00 -12.31 1.65
N GLY A 57 -3.40 -11.69 0.54
CA GLY A 57 -4.79 -11.33 0.32
C GLY A 57 -5.45 -12.29 -0.66
N GLN A 58 -6.70 -12.04 -0.97
CA GLN A 58 -7.45 -12.88 -1.90
C GLN A 58 -6.88 -12.83 -3.31
N LYS A 59 -6.28 -11.71 -3.68
CA LYS A 59 -5.72 -11.51 -5.00
C LYS A 59 -4.22 -11.76 -5.06
N GLY A 60 -3.64 -12.27 -3.98
CA GLY A 60 -2.21 -12.50 -3.88
C GLY A 60 -1.57 -11.60 -2.85
N PRO A 61 -0.26 -11.34 -2.95
CA PRO A 61 0.42 -10.47 -1.99
C PRO A 61 -0.21 -9.07 -1.95
N GLN A 62 -0.36 -8.54 -0.76
CA GLN A 62 -1.08 -7.30 -0.53
C GLN A 62 -0.37 -6.50 0.54
N ALA A 63 -0.39 -5.17 0.41
CA ALA A 63 0.17 -4.29 1.42
C ALA A 63 -0.90 -4.02 2.49
N ASP A 64 -0.47 -4.06 3.75
CA ASP A 64 -1.33 -3.78 4.88
C ASP A 64 -0.61 -2.81 5.80
N ASN A 65 -1.36 -2.18 6.67
CA ASN A 65 -0.78 -1.27 7.67
C ASN A 65 0.07 -0.18 6.99
N VAL A 66 -0.44 0.38 5.90
CA VAL A 66 0.30 1.32 5.06
C VAL A 66 0.34 2.69 5.72
N SER A 67 1.54 3.22 5.87
CA SER A 67 1.76 4.56 6.43
C SER A 67 2.57 5.40 5.48
N VAL A 68 2.19 6.65 5.33
CA VAL A 68 2.97 7.60 4.53
C VAL A 68 4.20 8.03 5.33
N LEU A 69 5.34 7.98 4.70
CA LEU A 69 6.59 8.36 5.33
C LEU A 69 6.82 9.88 5.30
#